data_e5732790a02a262b2679c000027db5db
#
_entry.id   e5732790a02a262b2679c000027db5db
#
_cell.length_a   1.000
_cell.length_b   1.000
_cell.length_c   1.000
_cell.angle_alpha   90.00
_cell.angle_beta   90.00
_cell.angle_gamma   90.00
#
_symmetry.space_group_name_H-M   'P 1'
#
loop_
_entity.id
_entity.type
_entity.pdbx_description
1 polymer ?
#
loop_
_entity_poly.entity_id
_entity_poly.type
_entity_poly.pdbx_seq_one_letter_code
_entity_poly.pdbx_strand_id
1 'polypeptide(L)'
;MGELPAKSGHVHVGESLIIGNLMQEHANLPRDETVISIFKKSSPADDERIFHLLHKFHFTKEDAFRVTGTMSPGERARLIMALFVARSVNVLILDEPTNHLDLDALHALVTVLKDFSGTIVFVSHDRLFIDAIQPDFLYELRNGQLAIIPSWDTYVTDIVQLNERLIKTMIRG
;
A
#
# COMPACT_ATOMS: atom_id res chain seq x y z
N MET A 1 -4.03 14.56 -2.36
CA MET A 1 -3.87 14.94 -0.93
C MET A 1 -4.07 16.43 -0.77
N GLY A 2 -4.54 16.86 0.41
CA GLY A 2 -4.91 18.27 0.61
C GLY A 2 -6.39 18.56 0.36
N GLU A 3 -7.20 17.52 0.13
CA GLU A 3 -8.64 17.65 -0.08
C GLU A 3 -9.39 18.08 1.20
N LEU A 4 -8.84 17.74 2.36
CA LEU A 4 -9.39 18.14 3.66
C LEU A 4 -8.45 19.11 4.35
N PRO A 5 -8.91 20.33 4.69
CA PRO A 5 -8.11 21.26 5.47
C PRO A 5 -7.94 20.76 6.92
N ALA A 6 -6.77 21.00 7.50
CA ALA A 6 -6.55 20.72 8.92
C ALA A 6 -7.51 21.60 9.76
N LYS A 7 -8.19 20.99 10.75
CA LYS A 7 -9.07 21.75 11.66
C LYS A 7 -8.28 22.70 12.56
N SER A 8 -7.03 22.36 12.87
CA SER A 8 -6.08 23.18 13.62
C SER A 8 -4.67 22.75 13.26
N GLY A 9 -3.69 23.63 13.46
CA GLY A 9 -2.30 23.38 13.12
C GLY A 9 -2.00 23.52 11.63
N HIS A 10 -0.83 23.06 11.21
CA HIS A 10 -0.32 23.17 9.85
C HIS A 10 0.20 21.83 9.39
N VAL A 11 -0.07 21.48 8.14
CA VAL A 11 0.53 20.33 7.47
C VAL A 11 1.59 20.87 6.51
N HIS A 12 2.83 20.46 6.72
CA HIS A 12 3.94 20.79 5.82
C HIS A 12 4.40 19.51 5.10
N VAL A 13 4.36 19.55 3.78
CA VAL A 13 4.87 18.46 2.93
C VAL A 13 6.22 18.91 2.38
N GLY A 14 7.27 18.13 2.66
CA GLY A 14 8.62 18.42 2.16
C GLY A 14 8.67 18.40 0.63
N GLU A 15 9.45 19.29 0.03
CA GLU A 15 9.55 19.46 -1.44
C GLU A 15 10.10 18.22 -2.15
N SER A 16 10.90 17.40 -1.46
CA SER A 16 11.48 16.18 -2.03
C SER A 16 10.55 14.95 -1.93
N LEU A 17 9.36 15.10 -1.33
CA LEU A 17 8.42 13.98 -1.18
C LEU A 17 7.61 13.80 -2.47
N ILE A 18 7.75 12.61 -3.05
CA ILE A 18 6.93 12.15 -4.18
C ILE A 18 6.05 11.04 -3.64
N ILE A 19 4.76 11.35 -3.49
CA ILE A 19 3.81 10.50 -2.78
C ILE A 19 3.02 9.68 -3.78
N GLY A 20 2.96 8.36 -3.58
CA GLY A 20 2.10 7.42 -4.28
C GLY A 20 0.94 6.96 -3.41
N ASN A 21 -0.25 6.86 -3.99
CA ASN A 21 -1.43 6.28 -3.35
C ASN A 21 -1.89 5.07 -4.17
N LEU A 22 -1.71 3.88 -3.60
CA LEU A 22 -1.98 2.63 -4.31
C LEU A 22 -3.46 2.48 -4.71
N MET A 23 -4.39 2.84 -3.82
CA MET A 23 -5.82 2.71 -4.08
C MET A 23 -6.27 3.64 -5.21
N GLN A 24 -5.77 4.87 -5.21
CA GLN A 24 -6.07 5.84 -6.25
C GLN A 24 -5.51 5.38 -7.60
N GLU A 25 -4.28 4.88 -7.66
CA GLU A 25 -3.67 4.37 -8.90
C GLU A 25 -4.39 3.10 -9.38
N HIS A 26 -4.84 2.23 -8.47
CA HIS A 26 -5.63 1.05 -8.84
C HIS A 26 -6.95 1.41 -9.54
N ALA A 27 -7.63 2.45 -9.04
CA ALA A 27 -8.87 2.95 -9.63
C ALA A 27 -8.62 3.65 -10.98
N ASN A 28 -7.48 4.35 -11.11
CA ASN A 28 -7.15 5.17 -12.27
C ASN A 28 -6.36 4.42 -13.35
N LEU A 29 -5.92 3.17 -13.10
CA LEU A 29 -5.15 2.41 -14.08
C LEU A 29 -6.04 2.09 -15.31
N PRO A 30 -5.72 2.65 -16.51
CA PRO A 30 -6.52 2.43 -17.71
C PRO A 30 -6.63 0.94 -18.01
N ARG A 31 -7.81 0.46 -18.35
CA ARG A 31 -8.04 -0.98 -18.63
C ARG A 31 -7.83 -1.36 -20.09
N ASP A 32 -7.87 -0.39 -20.98
CA ASP A 32 -7.80 -0.51 -22.44
C ASP A 32 -6.42 -0.17 -23.03
N GLU A 33 -5.48 0.19 -22.16
CA GLU A 33 -4.12 0.51 -22.57
C GLU A 33 -3.13 -0.63 -22.32
N THR A 34 -2.09 -0.68 -23.14
CA THR A 34 -0.96 -1.60 -22.91
C THR A 34 -0.05 -1.07 -21.81
N VAL A 35 0.61 -2.00 -21.10
CA VAL A 35 1.57 -1.67 -20.04
C VAL A 35 2.61 -0.67 -20.53
N ILE A 36 3.24 -0.91 -21.67
CA ILE A 36 4.29 -0.02 -22.23
C ILE A 36 3.74 1.37 -22.54
N SER A 37 2.50 1.48 -23.02
CA SER A 37 1.84 2.77 -23.27
C SER A 37 1.72 3.59 -21.99
N ILE A 38 1.29 2.97 -20.89
CA ILE A 38 1.15 3.61 -19.58
C ILE A 38 2.50 4.10 -19.05
N PHE A 39 3.55 3.28 -19.17
CA PHE A 39 4.89 3.68 -18.76
C PHE A 39 5.41 4.87 -19.55
N LYS A 40 5.26 4.87 -20.87
CA LYS A 40 5.68 6.00 -21.75
C LYS A 40 4.97 7.31 -21.40
N LYS A 41 3.72 7.24 -20.95
CA LYS A 41 2.97 8.42 -20.48
C LYS A 41 3.40 8.87 -19.07
N SER A 42 3.89 7.94 -18.26
CA SER A 42 4.18 8.17 -16.84
C SER A 42 5.62 8.63 -16.58
N SER A 43 6.55 8.28 -17.45
CA SER A 43 7.98 8.55 -17.26
C SER A 43 8.67 8.70 -18.63
N PRO A 44 9.62 9.65 -18.76
CA PRO A 44 10.40 9.84 -20.01
C PRO A 44 11.49 8.77 -20.18
N ALA A 45 11.17 7.51 -19.91
CA ALA A 45 12.09 6.38 -20.07
C ALA A 45 12.01 5.81 -21.49
N ASP A 46 13.15 5.35 -22.02
CA ASP A 46 13.19 4.56 -23.24
C ASP A 46 12.66 3.14 -23.02
N ASP A 47 12.39 2.41 -24.09
CA ASP A 47 11.81 1.07 -24.03
C ASP A 47 12.72 0.09 -23.26
N GLU A 48 14.04 0.22 -23.37
CA GLU A 48 15.00 -0.66 -22.69
C GLU A 48 14.91 -0.51 -21.16
N ARG A 49 14.86 0.72 -20.67
CA ARG A 49 14.65 1.01 -19.24
C ARG A 49 13.30 0.53 -18.73
N ILE A 50 12.25 0.70 -19.54
CA ILE A 50 10.92 0.18 -19.21
C ILE A 50 10.96 -1.34 -19.08
N PHE A 51 11.53 -2.07 -20.05
CA PHE A 51 11.65 -3.52 -19.99
C PHE A 51 12.50 -3.98 -18.81
N HIS A 52 13.61 -3.32 -18.51
CA HIS A 52 14.45 -3.64 -17.35
C HIS A 52 13.67 -3.46 -16.03
N LEU A 53 12.91 -2.38 -15.91
CA LEU A 53 12.07 -2.14 -14.74
C LEU A 53 10.95 -3.17 -14.61
N LEU A 54 10.24 -3.45 -15.70
CA LEU A 54 9.18 -4.46 -15.71
C LEU A 54 9.70 -5.84 -15.30
N HIS A 55 10.89 -6.22 -15.76
CA HIS A 55 11.51 -7.48 -15.38
C HIS A 55 11.76 -7.59 -13.88
N LYS A 56 12.15 -6.51 -13.20
CA LYS A 56 12.30 -6.48 -11.73
C LYS A 56 11.00 -6.78 -11.00
N PHE A 57 9.86 -6.48 -11.62
CA PHE A 57 8.53 -6.77 -11.08
C PHE A 57 7.91 -8.04 -11.67
N HIS A 58 8.74 -8.95 -12.19
CA HIS A 58 8.34 -10.25 -12.73
C HIS A 58 7.41 -10.17 -13.96
N PHE A 59 7.56 -9.15 -14.79
CA PHE A 59 6.91 -9.06 -16.10
C PHE A 59 7.88 -9.45 -17.21
N THR A 60 7.37 -10.16 -18.20
CA THR A 60 8.10 -10.49 -19.43
C THR A 60 8.03 -9.34 -20.44
N LYS A 61 8.77 -9.45 -21.54
CA LYS A 61 8.65 -8.49 -22.64
C LYS A 61 7.28 -8.54 -23.31
N GLU A 62 6.68 -9.72 -23.40
CA GLU A 62 5.35 -9.96 -23.94
C GLU A 62 4.30 -9.26 -23.07
N ASP A 63 4.46 -9.31 -21.75
CA ASP A 63 3.55 -8.62 -20.82
C ASP A 63 3.51 -7.11 -21.02
N ALA A 64 4.60 -6.52 -21.52
CA ALA A 64 4.64 -5.09 -21.80
C ALA A 64 3.61 -4.66 -22.86
N PHE A 65 3.23 -5.56 -23.73
CA PHE A 65 2.24 -5.33 -24.78
C PHE A 65 0.83 -5.82 -24.42
N ARG A 66 0.66 -6.43 -23.26
CA ARG A 66 -0.67 -6.83 -22.76
C ARG A 66 -1.47 -5.60 -22.33
N VAL A 67 -2.77 -5.68 -22.56
CA VAL A 67 -3.74 -4.70 -22.06
C VAL A 67 -3.99 -4.94 -20.58
N THR A 68 -3.89 -3.89 -19.77
CA THR A 68 -3.98 -3.99 -18.31
C THR A 68 -5.31 -4.55 -17.79
N GLY A 69 -6.38 -4.41 -18.56
CA GLY A 69 -7.68 -4.99 -18.23
C GLY A 69 -7.69 -6.52 -18.16
N THR A 70 -6.72 -7.20 -18.80
CA THR A 70 -6.57 -8.66 -18.78
C THR A 70 -5.73 -9.19 -17.61
N MET A 71 -5.19 -8.30 -16.80
CA MET A 71 -4.30 -8.63 -15.68
C MET A 71 -5.09 -9.03 -14.42
N SER A 72 -4.55 -9.99 -13.69
CA SER A 72 -5.02 -10.35 -12.35
C SER A 72 -4.84 -9.19 -11.36
N PRO A 73 -5.53 -9.17 -10.22
CA PRO A 73 -5.34 -8.16 -9.18
C PRO A 73 -3.88 -8.06 -8.71
N GLY A 74 -3.19 -9.20 -8.52
CA GLY A 74 -1.79 -9.25 -8.13
C GLY A 74 -0.83 -8.69 -9.20
N GLU A 75 -1.06 -9.00 -10.50
CA GLU A 75 -0.30 -8.41 -11.60
C GLU A 75 -0.50 -6.88 -11.65
N ARG A 76 -1.72 -6.40 -11.44
CA ARG A 76 -2.03 -4.97 -11.41
C ARG A 76 -1.33 -4.28 -10.25
N ALA A 77 -1.31 -4.88 -9.04
CA ALA A 77 -0.58 -4.35 -7.90
C ALA A 77 0.91 -4.21 -8.20
N ARG A 78 1.56 -5.25 -8.74
CA ARG A 78 2.98 -5.21 -9.15
C ARG A 78 3.22 -4.15 -10.23
N LEU A 79 2.32 -4.02 -11.20
CA LEU A 79 2.42 -3.00 -12.24
C LEU A 79 2.40 -1.57 -11.67
N ILE A 80 1.50 -1.29 -10.74
CA ILE A 80 1.41 0.01 -10.08
C ILE A 80 2.68 0.31 -9.29
N MET A 81 3.24 -0.68 -8.60
CA MET A 81 4.50 -0.49 -7.90
C MET A 81 5.66 -0.21 -8.85
N ALA A 82 5.72 -0.89 -10.00
CA ALA A 82 6.69 -0.58 -11.04
C ALA A 82 6.51 0.88 -11.56
N LEU A 83 5.28 1.34 -11.72
CA LEU A 83 4.98 2.74 -12.08
C LEU A 83 5.43 3.73 -10.99
N PHE A 84 5.25 3.40 -9.72
CA PHE A 84 5.74 4.23 -8.62
C PHE A 84 7.26 4.37 -8.64
N VAL A 85 7.98 3.27 -8.89
CA VAL A 85 9.44 3.33 -9.06
C VAL A 85 9.83 4.16 -10.28
N ALA A 86 9.13 4.01 -11.42
CA ALA A 86 9.37 4.81 -12.62
C ALA A 86 9.17 6.32 -12.38
N ARG A 87 8.24 6.68 -11.49
CA ARG A 87 7.95 8.07 -11.09
C ARG A 87 8.80 8.55 -9.92
N SER A 88 9.75 7.74 -9.43
CA SER A 88 10.57 8.03 -8.25
C SER A 88 9.77 8.32 -6.98
N VAL A 89 8.64 7.65 -6.80
CA VAL A 89 7.84 7.71 -5.57
C VAL A 89 8.71 7.25 -4.41
N ASN A 90 8.75 8.05 -3.34
CA ASN A 90 9.54 7.76 -2.14
C ASN A 90 8.69 7.66 -0.86
N VAL A 91 7.40 7.98 -0.94
CA VAL A 91 6.43 7.75 0.14
C VAL A 91 5.19 7.07 -0.43
N LEU A 92 4.80 5.93 0.12
CA LEU A 92 3.54 5.26 -0.19
C LEU A 92 2.52 5.50 0.91
N ILE A 93 1.30 5.81 0.52
CA ILE A 93 0.15 5.87 1.43
C ILE A 93 -0.85 4.80 1.00
N LEU A 94 -1.16 3.90 1.93
CA LEU A 94 -2.03 2.75 1.71
C LEU A 94 -3.17 2.82 2.74
N ASP A 95 -4.39 2.86 2.24
CA ASP A 95 -5.59 2.83 3.07
C ASP A 95 -6.32 1.51 2.85
N GLU A 96 -6.30 0.62 3.85
CA GLU A 96 -6.85 -0.72 3.83
C GLU A 96 -6.47 -1.50 2.54
N PRO A 97 -5.16 -1.67 2.25
CA PRO A 97 -4.69 -2.17 0.96
C PRO A 97 -5.02 -3.63 0.69
N THR A 98 -5.48 -4.36 1.69
CA THR A 98 -5.83 -5.79 1.61
C THR A 98 -7.30 -6.04 1.32
N ASN A 99 -8.14 -5.01 1.33
CA ASN A 99 -9.56 -5.15 1.05
C ASN A 99 -9.81 -5.78 -0.32
N HIS A 100 -10.62 -6.84 -0.34
CA HIS A 100 -10.99 -7.59 -1.54
C HIS A 100 -9.83 -8.35 -2.23
N LEU A 101 -8.68 -8.52 -1.57
CA LEU A 101 -7.60 -9.37 -2.06
C LEU A 101 -7.80 -10.81 -1.61
N ASP A 102 -7.56 -11.75 -2.52
CA ASP A 102 -7.33 -13.14 -2.17
C ASP A 102 -5.91 -13.34 -1.60
N LEU A 103 -5.62 -14.54 -1.12
CA LEU A 103 -4.35 -14.84 -0.49
C LEU A 103 -3.15 -14.65 -1.43
N ASP A 104 -3.29 -14.99 -2.69
CA ASP A 104 -2.23 -14.88 -3.69
C ASP A 104 -1.93 -13.41 -4.02
N ALA A 105 -2.98 -12.58 -4.15
CA ALA A 105 -2.85 -11.14 -4.35
C ALA A 105 -2.25 -10.45 -3.12
N LEU A 106 -2.62 -10.90 -1.90
CA LEU A 106 -2.03 -10.42 -0.65
C LEU A 106 -0.51 -10.72 -0.61
N HIS A 107 -0.11 -11.96 -0.90
CA HIS A 107 1.30 -12.34 -0.94
C HIS A 107 2.08 -11.53 -1.98
N ALA A 108 1.50 -11.33 -3.17
CA ALA A 108 2.12 -10.51 -4.20
C ALA A 108 2.31 -9.05 -3.74
N LEU A 109 1.28 -8.47 -3.10
CA LEU A 109 1.35 -7.11 -2.55
C LEU A 109 2.44 -7.00 -1.48
N VAL A 110 2.46 -7.91 -0.49
CA VAL A 110 3.46 -7.94 0.59
C VAL A 110 4.87 -8.03 0.02
N THR A 111 5.10 -8.92 -0.95
CA THR A 111 6.41 -9.09 -1.58
C THR A 111 6.90 -7.77 -2.18
N VAL A 112 6.04 -7.11 -2.94
CA VAL A 112 6.37 -5.86 -3.61
C VAL A 112 6.60 -4.71 -2.63
N LEU A 113 5.80 -4.65 -1.55
CA LEU A 113 5.97 -3.62 -0.51
C LEU A 113 7.28 -3.81 0.27
N LYS A 114 7.71 -5.04 0.53
CA LYS A 114 8.99 -5.32 1.18
C LYS A 114 10.21 -4.88 0.36
N ASP A 115 10.09 -4.92 -0.95
CA ASP A 115 11.15 -4.48 -1.86
C ASP A 115 11.16 -2.95 -2.08
N PHE A 116 10.15 -2.24 -1.56
CA PHE A 116 10.09 -0.79 -1.68
C PHE A 116 11.06 -0.12 -0.72
N SER A 117 12.00 0.66 -1.26
CA SER A 117 13.06 1.32 -0.48
C SER A 117 12.67 2.65 0.16
N GLY A 118 11.44 3.12 -0.05
CA GLY A 118 10.93 4.37 0.51
C GLY A 118 10.19 4.18 1.83
N THR A 119 9.49 5.20 2.26
CA THR A 119 8.62 5.17 3.46
C THR A 119 7.24 4.67 3.10
N ILE A 120 6.70 3.73 3.88
CA ILE A 120 5.33 3.25 3.74
C ILE A 120 4.54 3.70 4.97
N VAL A 121 3.43 4.39 4.71
CA VAL A 121 2.42 4.72 5.72
C VAL A 121 1.15 3.98 5.35
N PHE A 122 0.64 3.14 6.23
CA PHE A 122 -0.58 2.39 5.93
C PHE A 122 -1.56 2.37 7.10
N VAL A 123 -2.83 2.22 6.77
CA VAL A 123 -3.90 1.89 7.71
C VAL A 123 -4.39 0.49 7.34
N SER A 124 -4.44 -0.41 8.30
CA SER A 124 -4.99 -1.75 8.12
C SER A 124 -5.47 -2.33 9.44
N HIS A 125 -6.49 -3.17 9.36
CA HIS A 125 -6.93 -4.04 10.45
C HIS A 125 -6.60 -5.52 10.16
N ASP A 126 -5.96 -5.81 9.04
CA ASP A 126 -5.56 -7.15 8.63
C ASP A 126 -4.28 -7.59 9.34
N ARG A 127 -4.44 -8.52 10.28
CA ARG A 127 -3.34 -9.04 11.09
C ARG A 127 -2.28 -9.73 10.24
N LEU A 128 -2.66 -10.52 9.24
CA LEU A 128 -1.72 -11.23 8.38
C LEU A 128 -0.85 -10.25 7.59
N PHE A 129 -1.44 -9.15 7.14
CA PHE A 129 -0.72 -8.09 6.44
C PHE A 129 0.26 -7.38 7.37
N ILE A 130 -0.18 -6.98 8.58
CA ILE A 130 0.67 -6.28 9.56
C ILE A 130 1.83 -7.18 9.99
N ASP A 131 1.56 -8.45 10.32
CA ASP A 131 2.58 -9.43 10.69
C ASP A 131 3.58 -9.69 9.54
N ALA A 132 3.10 -9.68 8.30
CA ALA A 132 3.95 -9.88 7.14
C ALA A 132 4.82 -8.65 6.83
N ILE A 133 4.30 -7.44 6.93
CA ILE A 133 5.05 -6.19 6.64
C ILE A 133 6.05 -5.87 7.74
N GLN A 134 5.75 -6.17 9.01
CA GLN A 134 6.59 -5.88 10.18
C GLN A 134 6.97 -4.38 10.25
N PRO A 135 5.99 -3.47 10.46
CA PRO A 135 6.25 -2.05 10.47
C PRO A 135 7.18 -1.63 11.63
N ASP A 136 8.06 -0.66 11.39
CA ASP A 136 8.97 -0.11 12.39
C ASP A 136 8.23 0.64 13.50
N PHE A 137 7.10 1.26 13.15
CA PHE A 137 6.29 2.06 14.08
C PHE A 137 4.81 1.70 13.95
N LEU A 138 4.16 1.57 15.09
CA LEU A 138 2.73 1.29 15.19
C LEU A 138 2.03 2.42 15.95
N TYR A 139 0.89 2.84 15.44
CA TYR A 139 0.06 3.86 16.07
C TYR A 139 -1.39 3.38 16.16
N GLU A 140 -2.01 3.65 17.30
CA GLU A 140 -3.46 3.48 17.47
C GLU A 140 -4.13 4.86 17.44
N LEU A 141 -5.16 4.99 16.62
CA LEU A 141 -6.03 6.16 16.63
C LEU A 141 -7.27 5.84 17.48
N ARG A 142 -7.33 6.41 18.68
CA ARG A 142 -8.45 6.23 19.61
C ARG A 142 -8.98 7.57 20.09
N ASN A 143 -10.28 7.80 19.98
CA ASN A 143 -10.96 9.03 20.40
C ASN A 143 -10.32 10.32 19.85
N GLY A 144 -9.83 10.28 18.60
CA GLY A 144 -9.19 11.43 17.95
C GLY A 144 -7.74 11.69 18.42
N GLN A 145 -7.17 10.81 19.24
CA GLN A 145 -5.78 10.89 19.66
C GLN A 145 -4.96 9.76 19.06
N LEU A 146 -3.74 10.08 18.65
CA LEU A 146 -2.77 9.13 18.12
C LEU A 146 -1.82 8.70 19.24
N ALA A 147 -1.76 7.41 19.55
CA ALA A 147 -0.87 6.84 20.55
C ALA A 147 0.11 5.86 19.89
N ILE A 148 1.36 5.86 20.33
CA ILE A 148 2.35 4.88 19.90
C ILE A 148 2.07 3.57 20.61
N ILE A 149 2.08 2.46 19.85
CA ILE A 149 1.97 1.09 20.35
C ILE A 149 3.39 0.50 20.39
N PRO A 150 3.86 -0.04 21.53
CA PRO A 150 5.21 -0.56 21.66
C PRO A 150 5.51 -1.74 20.72
N SER A 151 4.53 -2.62 20.52
CA SER A 151 4.62 -3.74 19.57
C SER A 151 3.22 -4.23 19.21
N TRP A 152 3.11 -4.90 18.06
CA TRP A 152 1.86 -5.53 17.61
C TRP A 152 1.40 -6.63 18.58
N ASP A 153 2.30 -7.45 19.07
CA ASP A 153 1.98 -8.54 20.01
C ASP A 153 1.43 -8.02 21.34
N THR A 154 2.01 -6.93 21.85
CA THR A 154 1.51 -6.25 23.05
C THR A 154 0.09 -5.72 22.81
N TYR A 155 -0.14 -5.06 21.69
CA TYR A 155 -1.45 -4.52 21.32
C TYR A 155 -2.52 -5.61 21.24
N VAL A 156 -2.22 -6.72 20.55
CA VAL A 156 -3.15 -7.85 20.41
C VAL A 156 -3.47 -8.46 21.78
N THR A 157 -2.45 -8.62 22.62
CA THR A 157 -2.63 -9.15 23.98
C THR A 157 -3.55 -8.26 24.82
N ASP A 158 -3.35 -6.95 24.76
CA ASP A 158 -4.16 -5.97 25.49
C ASP A 158 -5.61 -5.97 25.02
N ILE A 159 -5.86 -6.03 23.71
CA ILE A 159 -7.20 -6.11 23.13
C ILE A 159 -7.91 -7.41 23.53
N VAL A 160 -7.22 -8.53 23.48
CA VAL A 160 -7.80 -9.83 23.91
C VAL A 160 -8.19 -9.78 25.38
N GLN A 161 -7.31 -9.29 26.27
CA GLN A 161 -7.61 -9.14 27.69
C GLN A 161 -8.76 -8.18 27.97
N LEU A 162 -8.83 -7.08 27.23
CA LEU A 162 -9.94 -6.12 27.33
C LEU A 162 -11.27 -6.77 26.96
N ASN A 163 -11.30 -7.49 25.85
CA ASN A 163 -12.50 -8.21 25.39
C ASN A 163 -12.95 -9.27 26.40
N GLU A 164 -12.03 -10.06 26.96
CA GLU A 164 -12.36 -11.03 28.01
C GLU A 164 -12.96 -10.39 29.26
N ARG A 165 -12.44 -9.23 29.68
CA ARG A 165 -12.99 -8.46 30.81
C ARG A 165 -14.40 -7.97 30.51
N LEU A 166 -14.63 -7.42 29.31
CA LEU A 166 -15.95 -6.95 28.88
C LEU A 166 -16.97 -8.10 28.86
N ILE A 167 -16.62 -9.24 28.27
CA ILE A 167 -17.48 -10.42 28.24
C ILE A 167 -17.82 -10.90 29.66
N LYS A 168 -16.83 -10.99 30.57
CA LYS A 168 -17.05 -11.36 31.96
C LYS A 168 -17.97 -10.37 32.69
N THR A 169 -17.90 -9.10 32.37
CA THR A 169 -18.79 -8.08 32.97
C THR A 169 -20.21 -8.22 32.46
N MET A 170 -20.38 -8.49 31.15
CA MET A 170 -21.71 -8.68 30.52
C MET A 170 -22.44 -9.95 31.01
N ILE A 171 -21.70 -11.01 31.39
CA ILE A 171 -22.28 -12.25 31.87
C ILE A 171 -22.68 -12.18 33.37
N ARG A 172 -22.10 -11.23 34.12
CA ARG A 172 -22.34 -11.08 35.56
C ARG A 172 -23.41 -10.05 35.92
N GLY A 173 -23.91 -9.28 34.98
CA GLY A 173 -25.03 -8.35 35.14
C GLY A 173 -26.30 -8.91 34.56
#